data_d7ce5027a30cc67a0e842ad5dd4e9452
#
_entry.id   d7ce5027a30cc67a0e842ad5dd4e9452
#
_cell.length_a   1.000
_cell.length_b   1.000
_cell.length_c   1.000
_cell.angle_alpha   90.00
_cell.angle_beta   90.00
_cell.angle_gamma   90.00
#
_symmetry.space_group_name_H-M   'P 1'
#
loop_
_entity.id
_entity.type
_entity.pdbx_description
1 polymer ?
#
loop_
_entity_poly.entity_id
_entity_poly.type
_entity_poly.pdbx_seq_one_letter_code
_entity_poly.pdbx_strand_id
1 'polypeptide(L)'
;NINDIKDFGHNYRLVSESKKALFTIFHQKNLIFPPHLRFSLQCKDLLYNYIPITTILDPMISNDHYEIIETLATFMLDADFEVKRAAEIMYVHRNTILYRIKKANILLDQDISSWPFCHELYSAIAVWRLKNNI
;
A
#
# COMPACT_ATOMS: atom_id res chain seq x y z
N ASN A 1 22.76 19.35 10.04
CA ASN A 1 23.22 20.04 11.18
C ASN A 1 22.27 19.87 12.36
N ILE A 2 22.50 18.86 13.13
CA ILE A 2 21.67 18.59 14.30
C ILE A 2 22.24 19.40 15.43
N ASN A 3 21.76 20.57 15.56
CA ASN A 3 22.34 21.49 16.52
C ASN A 3 21.69 21.41 17.88
N ASP A 4 20.62 20.65 18.03
CA ASP A 4 20.07 20.54 19.34
C ASP A 4 19.30 19.24 19.56
N ILE A 5 19.14 18.95 20.83
CA ILE A 5 18.51 17.75 21.34
C ILE A 5 17.06 17.66 20.92
N LYS A 6 16.40 18.79 20.64
CA LYS A 6 15.01 18.83 20.18
C LYS A 6 14.84 18.18 18.84
N ASP A 7 15.75 18.45 17.90
CA ASP A 7 15.71 17.84 16.57
C ASP A 7 15.95 16.34 16.63
N PHE A 8 16.84 15.89 17.50
CA PHE A 8 17.08 14.47 17.69
C PHE A 8 15.83 13.75 18.21
N GLY A 9 15.16 14.31 19.23
CA GLY A 9 13.96 13.72 19.79
C GLY A 9 12.79 13.70 18.79
N HIS A 10 12.67 14.75 18.01
CA HIS A 10 11.65 14.83 16.96
C HIS A 10 11.88 13.77 15.89
N ASN A 11 13.12 13.64 15.42
CA ASN A 11 13.47 12.63 14.41
C ASN A 11 13.27 11.22 14.93
N TYR A 12 13.58 10.96 16.18
CA TYR A 12 13.35 9.65 16.80
C TYR A 12 11.86 9.29 16.79
N ARG A 13 11.00 10.23 17.15
CA ARG A 13 9.55 10.00 17.12
C ARG A 13 9.03 9.71 15.70
N LEU A 14 9.49 10.49 14.72
CA LEU A 14 9.10 10.29 13.34
C LEU A 14 9.50 8.91 12.85
N VAL A 15 10.72 8.47 13.17
CA VAL A 15 11.19 7.13 12.78
C VAL A 15 10.34 6.06 13.45
N SER A 16 10.05 6.20 14.73
CA SER A 16 9.25 5.22 15.47
C SER A 16 7.82 5.13 14.91
N GLU A 17 7.18 6.24 14.63
CA GLU A 17 5.84 6.29 14.03
C GLU A 17 5.84 5.76 12.60
N SER A 18 6.89 6.08 11.84
CA SER A 18 7.05 5.60 10.46
C SER A 18 7.21 4.08 10.43
N LYS A 19 7.94 3.51 11.39
CA LYS A 19 8.12 2.06 11.49
C LYS A 19 6.80 1.35 11.74
N LYS A 20 5.97 1.90 12.64
CA LYS A 20 4.66 1.31 12.91
C LYS A 20 3.79 1.31 11.67
N ALA A 21 3.74 2.43 10.95
CA ALA A 21 3.01 2.53 9.69
C ALA A 21 3.60 1.59 8.64
N LEU A 22 4.93 1.52 8.55
CA LEU A 22 5.62 0.67 7.58
C LEU A 22 5.23 -0.81 7.75
N PHE A 23 5.23 -1.33 8.95
CA PHE A 23 4.89 -2.74 9.19
C PHE A 23 3.41 -3.01 8.98
N THR A 24 2.57 -2.00 9.11
CA THR A 24 1.14 -2.10 8.78
C THR A 24 0.94 -2.15 7.27
N ILE A 25 1.69 -1.35 6.52
CA ILE A 25 1.57 -1.27 5.06
C ILE A 25 2.26 -2.46 4.38
N PHE A 26 3.50 -2.74 4.76
CA PHE A 26 4.35 -3.74 4.10
C PHE A 26 4.51 -4.97 4.99
N HIS A 27 3.66 -5.95 4.79
CA HIS A 27 3.60 -7.14 5.66
C HIS A 27 4.79 -8.09 5.49
N GLN A 28 5.40 -8.10 4.30
CA GLN A 28 6.42 -9.10 3.94
C GLN A 28 7.81 -8.49 3.76
N LYS A 29 8.05 -7.29 4.28
CA LYS A 29 9.35 -6.65 4.13
C LYS A 29 10.30 -7.07 5.26
N ASN A 30 11.39 -7.71 4.88
CA ASN A 30 12.44 -8.11 5.82
C ASN A 30 13.50 -7.02 5.98
N LEU A 31 13.68 -6.16 4.98
CA LEU A 31 14.64 -5.07 4.98
C LEU A 31 13.90 -3.74 4.90
N ILE A 32 14.34 -2.81 5.74
CA ILE A 32 13.75 -1.47 5.81
C ILE A 32 14.69 -0.51 5.09
N PHE A 33 14.18 0.09 4.01
CA PHE A 33 14.90 1.11 3.25
C PHE A 33 14.30 2.48 3.52
N PRO A 34 15.11 3.56 3.50
CA PRO A 34 14.59 4.90 3.71
C PRO A 34 13.39 5.31 2.85
N PRO A 35 13.32 4.92 1.56
CA PRO A 35 12.11 5.23 0.77
C PRO A 35 10.84 4.62 1.33
N HIS A 36 10.90 3.42 1.87
CA HIS A 36 9.73 2.79 2.48
C HIS A 36 9.27 3.54 3.73
N LEU A 37 10.22 4.00 4.54
CA LEU A 37 9.89 4.79 5.74
C LEU A 37 9.24 6.12 5.35
N ARG A 38 9.80 6.82 4.36
CA ARG A 38 9.24 8.10 3.90
C ARG A 38 7.85 7.91 3.32
N PHE A 39 7.66 6.87 2.52
CA PHE A 39 6.37 6.55 1.95
C PHE A 39 5.33 6.25 3.04
N SER A 40 5.72 5.46 4.04
CA SER A 40 4.83 5.12 5.16
C SER A 40 4.38 6.37 5.93
N LEU A 41 5.28 7.32 6.12
CA LEU A 41 4.95 8.59 6.77
C LEU A 41 3.98 9.41 5.93
N GLN A 42 4.20 9.46 4.61
CA GLN A 42 3.29 10.14 3.68
C GLN A 42 1.89 9.51 3.72
N CYS A 43 1.80 8.19 3.75
CA CYS A 43 0.53 7.49 3.86
C CYS A 43 -0.18 7.81 5.17
N LYS A 44 0.56 7.92 6.26
CA LYS A 44 0.00 8.32 7.55
C LYS A 44 -0.59 9.72 7.49
N ASP A 45 0.10 10.67 6.84
CA ASP A 45 -0.43 12.01 6.65
C ASP A 45 -1.71 11.99 5.81
N LEU A 46 -1.73 11.21 4.73
CA LEU A 46 -2.90 11.08 3.87
C LEU A 46 -4.09 10.47 4.60
N LEU A 47 -3.84 9.60 5.56
CA LEU A 47 -4.91 8.98 6.34
C LEU A 47 -5.70 10.02 7.14
N TYR A 48 -5.01 11.05 7.65
CA TYR A 48 -5.63 12.09 8.45
C TYR A 48 -6.09 13.30 7.65
N ASN A 49 -5.76 13.37 6.36
CA ASN A 49 -6.25 14.40 5.47
C ASN A 49 -7.65 14.03 4.97
N TYR A 50 -8.47 15.03 4.76
CA TYR A 50 -9.89 14.86 4.53
C TYR A 50 -10.30 14.49 3.13
N ILE A 51 -9.41 14.49 2.16
CA ILE A 51 -9.72 13.94 0.84
C ILE A 51 -9.26 12.49 0.81
N PRO A 52 -10.19 11.54 0.91
CA PRO A 52 -9.79 10.14 1.01
C PRO A 52 -9.26 9.64 -0.33
N ILE A 53 -7.96 9.48 -0.40
CA ILE A 53 -7.32 8.87 -1.58
C ILE A 53 -7.90 7.49 -1.87
N THR A 54 -8.46 6.84 -0.86
CA THR A 54 -9.08 5.53 -0.99
C THR A 54 -10.34 5.52 -1.84
N THR A 55 -10.88 6.68 -2.24
CA THR A 55 -12.02 6.74 -3.15
C THR A 55 -11.73 6.08 -4.50
N ILE A 56 -10.46 5.98 -4.88
CA ILE A 56 -10.05 5.24 -6.08
C ILE A 56 -10.51 3.79 -6.02
N LEU A 57 -10.63 3.23 -4.81
CA LEU A 57 -11.02 1.84 -4.59
C LEU A 57 -12.54 1.63 -4.58
N ASP A 58 -13.34 2.70 -4.62
CA ASP A 58 -14.79 2.61 -4.51
C ASP A 58 -15.44 1.65 -5.51
N PRO A 59 -15.03 1.57 -6.78
CA PRO A 59 -15.62 0.60 -7.71
C PRO A 59 -15.50 -0.84 -7.25
N MET A 60 -14.42 -1.17 -6.52
CA MET A 60 -14.23 -2.51 -5.97
C MET A 60 -15.02 -2.70 -4.68
N ILE A 61 -15.02 -1.68 -3.82
CA ILE A 61 -15.71 -1.73 -2.52
C ILE A 61 -17.22 -1.81 -2.71
N SER A 62 -17.78 -0.99 -3.60
CA SER A 62 -19.23 -0.94 -3.83
C SER A 62 -19.78 -2.21 -4.45
N ASN A 63 -18.94 -2.98 -5.13
CA ASN A 63 -19.30 -4.27 -5.73
C ASN A 63 -18.88 -5.46 -4.87
N ASP A 64 -18.43 -5.20 -3.64
CA ASP A 64 -18.03 -6.22 -2.67
C ASP A 64 -16.86 -7.10 -3.14
N HIS A 65 -15.94 -6.50 -3.90
CA HIS A 65 -14.78 -7.20 -4.43
C HIS A 65 -13.53 -7.02 -3.53
N TYR A 66 -13.67 -7.31 -2.25
CA TYR A 66 -12.57 -7.15 -1.29
C TYR A 66 -11.41 -8.10 -1.58
N GLU A 67 -11.68 -9.27 -2.14
CA GLU A 67 -10.61 -10.21 -2.51
C GLU A 67 -9.70 -9.65 -3.60
N ILE A 68 -10.22 -8.76 -4.44
CA ILE A 68 -9.42 -8.09 -5.47
C ILE A 68 -8.52 -7.04 -4.83
N ILE A 69 -9.05 -6.26 -3.89
CA ILE A 69 -8.25 -5.27 -3.15
C ILE A 69 -7.14 -5.98 -2.38
N GLU A 70 -7.44 -7.07 -1.69
CA GLU A 70 -6.46 -7.89 -0.98
C GLU A 70 -5.38 -8.41 -1.91
N THR A 71 -5.77 -8.87 -3.09
CA THR A 71 -4.82 -9.35 -4.10
C THR A 71 -3.91 -8.23 -4.58
N LEU A 72 -4.47 -7.06 -4.88
CA LEU A 72 -3.68 -5.91 -5.29
C LEU A 72 -2.72 -5.47 -4.18
N ALA A 73 -3.18 -5.47 -2.95
CA ALA A 73 -2.33 -5.11 -1.81
C ALA A 73 -1.14 -6.07 -1.69
N THR A 74 -1.38 -7.36 -1.77
CA THR A 74 -0.32 -8.35 -1.73
C THR A 74 0.62 -8.22 -2.91
N PHE A 75 0.07 -8.09 -4.12
CA PHE A 75 0.85 -7.98 -5.34
C PHE A 75 1.74 -6.74 -5.35
N MET A 76 1.18 -5.59 -4.99
CA MET A 76 1.87 -4.31 -5.10
C MET A 76 2.78 -4.04 -3.89
N LEU A 77 2.30 -4.27 -2.68
CA LEU A 77 3.02 -3.89 -1.46
C LEU A 77 3.96 -4.98 -0.96
N ASP A 78 3.56 -6.23 -1.04
CA ASP A 78 4.33 -7.33 -0.44
C ASP A 78 5.18 -8.09 -1.45
N ALA A 79 4.68 -8.26 -2.65
CA ALA A 79 5.32 -9.07 -3.70
C ALA A 79 6.11 -8.24 -4.73
N ASP A 80 6.19 -6.93 -4.55
CA ASP A 80 6.92 -6.02 -5.44
C ASP A 80 6.55 -6.21 -6.93
N PHE A 81 5.25 -6.36 -7.22
CA PHE A 81 4.71 -6.55 -8.57
C PHE A 81 5.12 -7.89 -9.21
N GLU A 82 5.43 -8.87 -8.40
CA GLU A 82 5.79 -10.21 -8.88
C GLU A 82 4.61 -11.18 -8.69
N VAL A 83 4.05 -11.64 -9.80
CA VAL A 83 2.85 -12.51 -9.77
C VAL A 83 3.13 -13.81 -9.02
N LYS A 84 4.27 -14.44 -9.28
CA LYS A 84 4.63 -15.70 -8.63
C LYS A 84 4.70 -15.54 -7.12
N ARG A 85 5.34 -14.48 -6.65
CA ARG A 85 5.49 -14.21 -5.23
C ARG A 85 4.15 -13.90 -4.58
N ALA A 86 3.29 -13.13 -5.24
CA ALA A 86 1.96 -12.86 -4.74
C ALA A 86 1.15 -14.15 -4.58
N ALA A 87 1.24 -15.03 -5.57
CA ALA A 87 0.57 -16.33 -5.54
C ALA A 87 1.06 -17.18 -4.36
N GLU A 88 2.35 -17.19 -4.11
CA GLU A 88 2.95 -17.91 -2.99
C GLU A 88 2.46 -17.36 -1.64
N ILE A 89 2.45 -16.04 -1.49
CA ILE A 89 1.99 -15.39 -0.26
C ILE A 89 0.53 -15.68 0.01
N MET A 90 -0.31 -15.65 -1.02
CA MET A 90 -1.75 -15.84 -0.88
C MET A 90 -2.20 -17.31 -0.93
N TYR A 91 -1.27 -18.22 -1.17
CA TYR A 91 -1.58 -19.66 -1.31
C TYR A 91 -2.62 -19.93 -2.41
N VAL A 92 -2.47 -19.27 -3.54
CA VAL A 92 -3.31 -19.47 -4.72
C VAL A 92 -2.44 -19.70 -5.96
N HIS A 93 -3.05 -20.18 -7.03
CA HIS A 93 -2.35 -20.35 -8.30
C HIS A 93 -2.07 -19.00 -8.95
N ARG A 94 -0.95 -18.89 -9.68
CA ARG A 94 -0.58 -17.65 -10.38
C ARG A 94 -1.68 -17.16 -11.33
N ASN A 95 -2.41 -18.06 -11.94
CA ASN A 95 -3.51 -17.70 -12.83
C ASN A 95 -4.65 -16.98 -12.09
N THR A 96 -4.84 -17.30 -10.81
CA THR A 96 -5.80 -16.59 -9.96
C THR A 96 -5.38 -15.14 -9.76
N ILE A 97 -4.08 -14.90 -9.54
CA ILE A 97 -3.56 -13.54 -9.41
C ILE A 97 -3.77 -12.76 -10.71
N LEU A 98 -3.38 -13.36 -11.84
CA LEU A 98 -3.55 -12.73 -13.16
C LEU A 98 -5.01 -12.40 -13.46
N TYR A 99 -5.92 -13.32 -13.14
CA TYR A 99 -7.36 -13.11 -13.32
C TYR A 99 -7.85 -11.94 -12.50
N ARG A 100 -7.46 -11.88 -11.22
CA ARG A 100 -7.90 -10.81 -10.32
C ARG A 100 -7.34 -9.46 -10.73
N ILE A 101 -6.08 -9.41 -11.20
CA ILE A 101 -5.48 -8.17 -11.73
C ILE A 101 -6.28 -7.69 -12.95
N LYS A 102 -6.58 -8.59 -13.87
CA LYS A 102 -7.36 -8.27 -15.06
C LYS A 102 -8.74 -7.74 -14.69
N LYS A 103 -9.37 -8.35 -13.70
CA LYS A 103 -10.67 -7.90 -13.21
C LYS A 103 -10.58 -6.53 -12.56
N ALA A 104 -9.50 -6.26 -11.82
CA ALA A 104 -9.25 -4.95 -11.25
C ALA A 104 -9.16 -3.87 -12.35
N ASN A 105 -8.43 -4.16 -13.42
CA ASN A 105 -8.32 -3.24 -14.56
C ASN A 105 -9.69 -2.90 -15.14
N ILE A 106 -10.57 -3.89 -15.23
CA ILE A 106 -11.93 -3.69 -15.73
C ILE A 106 -12.75 -2.84 -14.76
N LEU A 107 -12.72 -3.17 -13.48
CA LEU A 107 -13.50 -2.45 -12.47
C LEU A 107 -13.05 -1.00 -12.32
N LEU A 108 -11.76 -0.75 -12.40
CA LEU A 108 -11.17 0.58 -12.27
C LEU A 108 -11.19 1.36 -13.59
N ASP A 109 -11.49 0.69 -14.68
CA ASP A 109 -11.44 1.24 -16.05
C ASP A 109 -10.08 1.87 -16.36
N GLN A 110 -9.03 1.25 -15.85
CA GLN A 110 -7.65 1.67 -16.07
C GLN A 110 -6.71 0.48 -15.88
N ASP A 111 -5.56 0.54 -16.55
CA ASP A 111 -4.50 -0.46 -16.34
C ASP A 111 -3.72 -0.10 -15.07
N ILE A 112 -3.69 -1.02 -14.11
CA ILE A 112 -3.00 -0.79 -12.84
C ILE A 112 -1.49 -0.61 -13.00
N SER A 113 -0.92 -1.03 -14.12
CA SER A 113 0.51 -0.86 -14.41
C SER A 113 0.83 0.46 -15.11
N SER A 114 -0.18 1.20 -15.58
CA SER A 114 0.03 2.45 -16.28
C SER A 114 0.34 3.59 -15.29
N TRP A 115 1.32 4.38 -15.63
CA TRP A 115 1.72 5.55 -14.87
C TRP A 115 0.94 6.77 -15.38
N PRO A 116 0.45 7.70 -14.57
CA PRO A 116 0.65 7.82 -13.11
C PRO A 116 -0.38 7.08 -12.24
N PHE A 117 -1.35 6.41 -12.84
CA PHE A 117 -2.40 5.73 -12.08
C PHE A 117 -1.84 4.66 -11.14
N CYS A 118 -0.80 3.96 -11.56
CA CYS A 118 -0.13 2.97 -10.71
C CYS A 118 0.31 3.58 -9.38
N HIS A 119 0.87 4.79 -9.42
CA HIS A 119 1.30 5.50 -8.21
C HIS A 119 0.11 5.86 -7.31
N GLU A 120 -0.95 6.39 -7.90
CA GLU A 120 -2.15 6.73 -7.14
C GLU A 120 -2.78 5.50 -6.49
N LEU A 121 -2.87 4.42 -7.24
CA LEU A 121 -3.43 3.16 -6.74
C LEU A 121 -2.56 2.56 -5.63
N TYR A 122 -1.25 2.59 -5.81
CA TYR A 122 -0.31 2.11 -4.79
C TYR A 122 -0.52 2.85 -3.47
N SER A 123 -0.61 4.16 -3.53
CA SER A 123 -0.85 5.00 -2.35
C SER A 123 -2.22 4.73 -1.72
N ALA A 124 -3.25 4.60 -2.56
CA ALA A 124 -4.61 4.33 -2.09
C ALA A 124 -4.69 3.00 -1.34
N ILE A 125 -4.05 1.96 -1.87
CA ILE A 125 -4.04 0.64 -1.26
C ILE A 125 -3.25 0.66 0.05
N ALA A 126 -2.13 1.37 0.10
CA ALA A 126 -1.34 1.51 1.32
C ALA A 126 -2.15 2.21 2.43
N VAL A 127 -2.84 3.29 2.08
CA VAL A 127 -3.71 4.01 3.03
C VAL A 127 -4.89 3.13 3.46
N TRP A 128 -5.46 2.36 2.53
CA TRP A 128 -6.52 1.40 2.85
C TRP A 128 -6.06 0.38 3.90
N ARG A 129 -4.85 -0.15 3.77
CA ARG A 129 -4.30 -1.06 4.78
C ARG A 129 -4.14 -0.39 6.14
N LEU A 130 -3.63 0.84 6.16
CA LEU A 130 -3.52 1.61 7.41
C LEU A 130 -4.87 1.79 8.07
N LYS A 131 -5.87 2.18 7.29
CA LYS A 131 -7.20 2.47 7.78
C LYS A 131 -7.88 1.23 8.36
N ASN A 132 -7.69 0.07 7.73
CA ASN A 132 -8.39 -1.16 8.10
C ASN A 132 -7.67 -1.98 9.16
N ASN A 133 -6.45 -1.61 9.53
CA ASN A 133 -5.68 -2.29 10.57
C ASN A 133 -5.49 -1.42 11.83
N ILE A 134 -6.24 -0.35 11.94
CA ILE A 134 -6.21 0.52 13.13
C ILE A 134 -7.33 0.18 14.10
#